data_b9d839b25ec849c4730d6c4c6997b339
#
_entry.id   b9d839b25ec849c4730d6c4c6997b339
#
_cell.length_a   1.000
_cell.length_b   1.000
_cell.length_c   1.000
_cell.angle_alpha   90.00
_cell.angle_beta   90.00
_cell.angle_gamma   90.00
#
_symmetry.space_group_name_H-M   'P 1'
#
loop_
_entity.id
_entity.type
_entity.pdbx_description
1 polymer ?
#
loop_
_entity_poly.entity_id
_entity_poly.type
_entity_poly.pdbx_seq_one_letter_code
_entity_poly.pdbx_strand_id
1 'polypeptide(L)'
;MSDVRVLVVEDEPLLAEAHKAYTERVPGFVVVGVAHTARDAMAALRQRGGTDVDLVLLDFRLPDLHGLDVCRALRAAGSSVDVLAVTSARDLAVVRTAVSLGVTHYLLKPFTFAAFRDKLERYAEYRRQALADGEVGAQHEVDRMFATLRGATRHTLPKGLDEQTLHAVLAALGDGGLSATEVGQRTGISRVTARRYLEYLVSADRAVRAPRYGTPGRPEVEYRPT
;
A
#
# COMPACT_ATOMS: atom_id res chain seq x y z
N MET A 1 -2.65 22.75 -9.42
CA MET A 1 -2.13 22.16 -8.18
C MET A 1 -0.61 22.24 -8.25
N SER A 2 0.06 22.66 -7.19
CA SER A 2 1.52 22.61 -7.12
C SER A 2 2.02 21.19 -7.03
N ASP A 3 3.19 20.91 -7.62
CA ASP A 3 3.83 19.61 -7.55
C ASP A 3 4.16 19.24 -6.10
N VAL A 4 4.10 17.95 -5.80
CA VAL A 4 4.50 17.37 -4.52
C VAL A 4 6.04 17.40 -4.43
N ARG A 5 6.57 18.10 -3.44
CA ARG A 5 8.00 18.29 -3.24
C ARG A 5 8.55 17.13 -2.39
N VAL A 6 9.44 16.36 -2.97
CA VAL A 6 9.95 15.11 -2.42
C VAL A 6 11.40 15.25 -2.00
N LEU A 7 11.73 14.84 -0.77
CA LEU A 7 13.07 14.58 -0.29
C LEU A 7 13.33 13.06 -0.37
N VAL A 8 14.36 12.67 -1.12
CA VAL A 8 14.83 11.27 -1.17
C VAL A 8 15.90 11.06 -0.09
N VAL A 9 15.72 10.04 0.76
CA VAL A 9 16.68 9.68 1.82
C VAL A 9 17.08 8.22 1.63
N GLU A 10 18.29 8.01 1.10
CA GLU A 10 18.82 6.72 0.66
C GLU A 10 20.33 6.76 0.75
N ASP A 11 20.93 5.79 1.44
CA ASP A 11 22.38 5.77 1.68
C ASP A 11 23.19 5.32 0.45
N GLU A 12 22.59 4.47 -0.39
CA GLU A 12 23.25 3.99 -1.61
C GLU A 12 23.05 5.00 -2.76
N PRO A 13 24.11 5.67 -3.28
CA PRO A 13 23.98 6.74 -4.28
C PRO A 13 23.26 6.30 -5.56
N LEU A 14 23.50 5.07 -6.05
CA LEU A 14 22.86 4.56 -7.25
C LEU A 14 21.36 4.35 -7.04
N LEU A 15 20.95 3.85 -5.85
CA LEU A 15 19.54 3.70 -5.51
C LEU A 15 18.87 5.06 -5.29
N ALA A 16 19.57 6.01 -4.68
CA ALA A 16 19.09 7.37 -4.51
C ALA A 16 18.78 8.04 -5.86
N GLU A 17 19.69 7.94 -6.82
CA GLU A 17 19.47 8.45 -8.18
C GLU A 17 18.34 7.71 -8.91
N ALA A 18 18.22 6.39 -8.71
CA ALA A 18 17.11 5.62 -9.29
C ALA A 18 15.76 6.05 -8.68
N HIS A 19 15.67 6.24 -7.37
CA HIS A 19 14.47 6.73 -6.69
C HIS A 19 14.11 8.15 -7.12
N LYS A 20 15.11 9.03 -7.29
CA LYS A 20 14.90 10.36 -7.85
C LYS A 20 14.33 10.28 -9.28
N ALA A 21 15.01 9.56 -10.17
CA ALA A 21 14.55 9.39 -11.56
C ALA A 21 13.14 8.76 -11.64
N TYR A 22 12.82 7.81 -10.76
CA TYR A 22 11.49 7.22 -10.69
C TYR A 22 10.44 8.24 -10.23
N THR A 23 10.76 9.05 -9.23
CA THR A 23 9.87 10.09 -8.71
C THR A 23 9.56 11.15 -9.77
N GLU A 24 10.58 11.65 -10.46
CA GLU A 24 10.45 12.69 -11.49
C GLU A 24 9.71 12.19 -12.76
N ARG A 25 9.60 10.88 -12.96
CA ARG A 25 8.78 10.28 -14.02
C ARG A 25 7.30 10.20 -13.69
N VAL A 26 6.92 10.45 -12.45
CA VAL A 26 5.50 10.46 -12.04
C VAL A 26 4.99 11.90 -12.10
N PRO A 27 4.00 12.22 -12.94
CA PRO A 27 3.47 13.58 -13.04
C PRO A 27 2.99 14.13 -11.70
N GLY A 28 3.30 15.39 -11.42
CA GLY A 28 2.92 16.05 -10.18
C GLY A 28 3.87 15.83 -9.01
N PHE A 29 5.07 15.30 -9.26
CA PHE A 29 6.12 15.14 -8.25
C PHE A 29 7.42 15.78 -8.70
N VAL A 30 8.12 16.42 -7.78
CA VAL A 30 9.44 17.02 -8.00
C VAL A 30 10.37 16.67 -6.84
N VAL A 31 11.59 16.23 -7.15
CA VAL A 31 12.60 15.98 -6.11
C VAL A 31 13.31 17.28 -5.79
N VAL A 32 13.19 17.72 -4.55
CA VAL A 32 13.79 18.97 -4.04
C VAL A 32 15.11 18.74 -3.32
N GLY A 33 15.48 17.50 -3.06
CA GLY A 33 16.76 17.16 -2.44
C GLY A 33 16.97 15.66 -2.33
N VAL A 34 18.23 15.27 -2.14
CA VAL A 34 18.66 13.91 -1.83
C VAL A 34 19.55 13.98 -0.59
N ALA A 35 19.36 13.07 0.34
CA ALA A 35 20.18 12.93 1.55
C ALA A 35 20.63 11.46 1.66
N HIS A 36 21.89 11.25 2.06
CA HIS A 36 22.47 9.92 2.20
C HIS A 36 22.60 9.47 3.66
N THR A 37 22.25 10.36 4.58
CA THR A 37 22.27 10.08 6.03
C THR A 37 21.03 10.65 6.69
N ALA A 38 20.66 10.12 7.86
CA ALA A 38 19.58 10.68 8.67
C ALA A 38 19.89 12.12 9.10
N ARG A 39 21.15 12.40 9.42
CA ARG A 39 21.60 13.74 9.80
C ARG A 39 21.40 14.75 8.67
N ASP A 40 21.78 14.41 7.44
CA ASP A 40 21.60 15.28 6.27
C ASP A 40 20.11 15.49 5.96
N ALA A 41 19.31 14.44 6.05
CA ALA A 41 17.86 14.52 5.91
C ALA A 41 17.24 15.50 6.93
N MET A 42 17.59 15.36 8.20
CA MET A 42 17.12 16.26 9.25
C MET A 42 17.63 17.70 9.08
N ALA A 43 18.86 17.89 8.57
CA ALA A 43 19.39 19.22 8.25
C ALA A 43 18.61 19.86 7.09
N ALA A 44 18.36 19.13 6.01
CA ALA A 44 17.58 19.59 4.87
C ALA A 44 16.15 20.00 5.26
N LEU A 45 15.50 19.21 6.11
CA LEU A 45 14.14 19.49 6.59
C LEU A 45 14.08 20.71 7.50
N ARG A 46 15.11 20.96 8.34
CA ARG A 46 15.18 22.16 9.19
C ARG A 46 15.49 23.43 8.40
N GLN A 47 16.44 23.39 7.48
CA GLN A 47 16.86 24.55 6.68
C GLN A 47 15.73 25.10 5.81
N ARG A 48 14.83 24.25 5.35
CA ARG A 48 13.67 24.62 4.52
C ARG A 48 12.45 25.05 5.35
N GLY A 49 12.60 25.26 6.65
CA GLY A 49 11.50 25.67 7.53
C GLY A 49 10.35 24.65 7.66
N GLY A 50 10.58 23.41 7.23
CA GLY A 50 9.58 22.33 7.24
C GLY A 50 8.46 22.49 6.20
N THR A 51 8.37 23.62 5.51
CA THR A 51 7.28 23.94 4.56
C THR A 51 7.60 23.59 3.11
N ASP A 52 8.88 23.31 2.79
CA ASP A 52 9.34 23.09 1.43
C ASP A 52 9.47 21.62 1.03
N VAL A 53 9.10 20.69 1.90
CA VAL A 53 9.05 19.25 1.64
C VAL A 53 7.66 18.74 2.04
N ASP A 54 7.00 18.11 1.10
CA ASP A 54 5.67 17.53 1.31
C ASP A 54 5.76 16.04 1.66
N LEU A 55 6.72 15.33 1.04
CA LEU A 55 6.90 13.89 1.19
C LEU A 55 8.38 13.54 1.36
N VAL A 56 8.68 12.66 2.29
CA VAL A 56 10.01 12.03 2.42
C VAL A 56 9.93 10.58 1.92
N LEU A 57 10.71 10.23 0.91
CA LEU A 57 10.97 8.84 0.54
C LEU A 57 12.15 8.37 1.40
N LEU A 58 11.89 7.48 2.36
CA LEU A 58 12.84 7.15 3.42
C LEU A 58 13.24 5.67 3.40
N ASP A 59 14.53 5.38 3.21
CA ASP A 59 15.03 4.08 3.62
C ASP A 59 15.21 4.04 5.15
N PHE A 60 14.89 2.90 5.73
CA PHE A 60 15.08 2.68 7.16
C PHE A 60 16.49 2.27 7.53
N ARG A 61 17.27 1.76 6.57
CA ARG A 61 18.67 1.41 6.78
C ARG A 61 19.57 2.55 6.31
N LEU A 62 19.92 3.43 7.23
CA LEU A 62 20.86 4.52 7.00
C LEU A 62 22.14 4.26 7.82
N PRO A 63 23.30 4.81 7.40
CA PRO A 63 24.59 4.49 8.01
C PRO A 63 24.76 5.05 9.41
N ASP A 64 24.03 6.11 9.76
CA ASP A 64 24.18 6.84 11.02
C ASP A 64 23.05 6.59 12.03
N LEU A 65 21.79 6.43 11.56
CA LEU A 65 20.62 6.18 12.40
C LEU A 65 19.62 5.29 11.67
N HIS A 66 18.76 4.62 12.40
CA HIS A 66 17.64 3.90 11.79
C HIS A 66 16.57 4.89 11.31
N GLY A 67 15.95 4.65 10.13
CA GLY A 67 14.94 5.55 9.58
C GLY A 67 13.74 5.80 10.50
N LEU A 68 13.38 4.85 11.40
CA LEU A 68 12.38 5.08 12.43
C LEU A 68 12.79 6.20 13.41
N ASP A 69 14.07 6.42 13.65
CA ASP A 69 14.54 7.52 14.50
C ASP A 69 14.36 8.87 13.81
N VAL A 70 14.51 8.90 12.47
CA VAL A 70 14.14 10.06 11.66
C VAL A 70 12.64 10.36 11.81
N CYS A 71 11.79 9.35 11.69
CA CYS A 71 10.34 9.51 11.89
C CYS A 71 10.01 10.04 13.29
N ARG A 72 10.62 9.47 14.35
CA ARG A 72 10.45 9.96 15.74
C ARG A 72 10.86 11.41 15.89
N ALA A 73 12.03 11.79 15.35
CA ALA A 73 12.54 13.14 15.42
C ALA A 73 11.63 14.14 14.70
N LEU A 74 11.07 13.77 13.53
CA LEU A 74 10.10 14.58 12.80
C LEU A 74 8.84 14.83 13.64
N ARG A 75 8.26 13.79 14.23
CA ARG A 75 7.05 13.91 15.06
C ARG A 75 7.32 14.69 16.35
N ALA A 76 8.47 14.47 16.99
CA ALA A 76 8.88 15.26 18.17
C ALA A 76 9.09 16.75 17.85
N ALA A 77 9.48 17.09 16.62
CA ALA A 77 9.60 18.47 16.15
C ALA A 77 8.24 19.07 15.68
N GLY A 78 7.13 18.35 15.80
CA GLY A 78 5.81 18.80 15.34
C GLY A 78 5.67 18.85 13.82
N SER A 79 6.56 18.20 13.07
CA SER A 79 6.50 18.21 11.60
C SER A 79 5.34 17.36 11.11
N SER A 80 4.55 17.93 10.20
CA SER A 80 3.44 17.27 9.49
C SER A 80 3.88 16.64 8.16
N VAL A 81 5.18 16.64 7.82
CA VAL A 81 5.67 16.06 6.59
C VAL A 81 5.30 14.58 6.51
N ASP A 82 4.80 14.16 5.35
CA ASP A 82 4.44 12.77 5.11
C ASP A 82 5.69 11.92 4.84
N VAL A 83 5.63 10.64 5.23
CA VAL A 83 6.71 9.69 5.03
C VAL A 83 6.21 8.48 4.26
N LEU A 84 6.88 8.15 3.15
CA LEU A 84 6.77 6.90 2.44
C LEU A 84 8.05 6.10 2.68
N ALA A 85 7.95 4.98 3.40
CA ALA A 85 9.08 4.10 3.64
C ALA A 85 9.39 3.27 2.38
N VAL A 86 10.64 3.31 1.93
CA VAL A 86 11.16 2.55 0.78
C VAL A 86 12.32 1.71 1.27
N THR A 87 12.06 0.49 1.76
CA THR A 87 13.05 -0.25 2.53
C THR A 87 12.98 -1.76 2.30
N SER A 88 14.05 -2.46 2.60
CA SER A 88 14.09 -3.92 2.63
C SER A 88 13.69 -4.52 3.99
N ALA A 89 13.37 -3.70 4.99
CA ALA A 89 12.92 -4.17 6.29
C ALA A 89 11.55 -4.87 6.18
N ARG A 90 11.51 -6.14 6.57
CA ARG A 90 10.29 -6.99 6.53
C ARG A 90 9.81 -7.36 7.93
N ASP A 91 10.46 -6.84 8.97
CA ASP A 91 10.07 -7.12 10.35
C ASP A 91 8.74 -6.42 10.67
N LEU A 92 7.77 -7.21 11.10
CA LEU A 92 6.44 -6.74 11.44
C LEU A 92 6.45 -5.70 12.58
N ALA A 93 7.41 -5.80 13.52
CA ALA A 93 7.57 -4.84 14.60
C ALA A 93 8.02 -3.47 14.05
N VAL A 94 8.92 -3.47 13.07
CA VAL A 94 9.36 -2.26 12.36
C VAL A 94 8.19 -1.62 11.62
N VAL A 95 7.41 -2.41 10.89
CA VAL A 95 6.23 -1.92 10.15
C VAL A 95 5.19 -1.32 11.10
N ARG A 96 4.87 -2.00 12.21
CA ARG A 96 3.92 -1.48 13.22
C ARG A 96 4.40 -0.16 13.82
N THR A 97 5.68 -0.08 14.17
CA THR A 97 6.28 1.15 14.68
C THR A 97 6.23 2.27 13.65
N ALA A 98 6.52 1.98 12.37
CA ALA A 98 6.41 2.96 11.29
C ALA A 98 4.99 3.53 11.18
N VAL A 99 3.98 2.66 11.20
CA VAL A 99 2.56 3.06 11.18
C VAL A 99 2.20 3.95 12.38
N SER A 100 2.64 3.59 13.60
CA SER A 100 2.37 4.41 14.80
C SER A 100 3.06 5.77 14.77
N LEU A 101 4.14 5.93 13.99
CA LEU A 101 4.84 7.19 13.75
C LEU A 101 4.27 7.98 12.56
N GLY A 102 3.13 7.55 11.99
CA GLY A 102 2.46 8.24 10.90
C GLY A 102 3.17 8.08 9.55
N VAL A 103 3.86 6.96 9.32
CA VAL A 103 4.30 6.59 7.97
C VAL A 103 3.06 6.26 7.14
N THR A 104 2.83 7.03 6.09
CA THR A 104 1.59 6.95 5.29
C THR A 104 1.59 5.77 4.33
N HIS A 105 2.75 5.45 3.76
CA HIS A 105 2.91 4.39 2.78
C HIS A 105 4.20 3.59 3.02
N TYR A 106 4.19 2.33 2.57
CA TYR A 106 5.32 1.42 2.72
C TYR A 106 5.57 0.68 1.40
N LEU A 107 6.80 0.67 0.91
CA LEU A 107 7.22 -0.02 -0.29
C LEU A 107 8.43 -0.90 0.00
N LEU A 108 8.29 -2.21 -0.20
CA LEU A 108 9.34 -3.18 0.05
C LEU A 108 10.28 -3.32 -1.16
N LYS A 109 11.58 -3.18 -0.94
CA LYS A 109 12.63 -3.52 -1.91
C LYS A 109 12.78 -5.06 -2.01
N PRO A 110 12.99 -5.64 -3.24
CA PRO A 110 12.99 -4.98 -4.55
C PRO A 110 11.56 -4.74 -5.07
N PHE A 111 11.37 -3.67 -5.83
CA PHE A 111 10.10 -3.30 -6.45
C PHE A 111 10.27 -2.90 -7.91
N THR A 112 9.19 -2.90 -8.67
CA THR A 112 9.15 -2.40 -10.05
C THR A 112 8.77 -0.92 -10.08
N PHE A 113 9.12 -0.23 -11.18
CA PHE A 113 8.65 1.14 -11.40
C PHE A 113 7.11 1.24 -11.33
N ALA A 114 6.38 0.24 -11.84
CA ALA A 114 4.93 0.24 -11.78
C ALA A 114 4.39 0.23 -10.34
N ALA A 115 5.00 -0.56 -9.44
CA ALA A 115 4.64 -0.59 -8.03
C ALA A 115 4.97 0.72 -7.30
N PHE A 116 6.13 1.33 -7.63
CA PHE A 116 6.55 2.62 -7.11
C PHE A 116 5.59 3.73 -7.54
N ARG A 117 5.29 3.81 -8.85
CA ARG A 117 4.34 4.77 -9.41
C ARG A 117 2.96 4.67 -8.76
N ASP A 118 2.42 3.46 -8.64
CA ASP A 118 1.12 3.22 -7.99
C ASP A 118 1.08 3.79 -6.55
N LYS A 119 2.19 3.67 -5.79
CA LYS A 119 2.28 4.24 -4.44
C LYS A 119 2.26 5.77 -4.45
N LEU A 120 2.98 6.41 -5.36
CA LEU A 120 2.99 7.86 -5.47
C LEU A 120 1.64 8.40 -5.98
N GLU A 121 1.02 7.76 -6.95
CA GLU A 121 -0.32 8.14 -7.45
C GLU A 121 -1.38 8.07 -6.33
N ARG A 122 -1.33 7.02 -5.49
CA ARG A 122 -2.21 6.91 -4.30
C ARG A 122 -1.93 7.99 -3.27
N TYR A 123 -0.67 8.30 -3.02
CA TYR A 123 -0.31 9.40 -2.14
C TYR A 123 -0.84 10.74 -2.66
N ALA A 124 -0.70 11.01 -3.95
CA ALA A 124 -1.24 12.23 -4.56
C ALA A 124 -2.76 12.32 -4.42
N GLU A 125 -3.47 11.21 -4.58
CA GLU A 125 -4.93 11.15 -4.36
C GLU A 125 -5.31 11.41 -2.91
N TYR A 126 -4.62 10.75 -1.96
CA TYR A 126 -4.80 10.98 -0.53
C TYR A 126 -4.59 12.46 -0.18
N ARG A 127 -3.46 13.05 -0.64
CA ARG A 127 -3.14 14.45 -0.36
C ARG A 127 -4.19 15.40 -0.94
N ARG A 128 -4.68 15.13 -2.14
CA ARG A 128 -5.74 15.93 -2.76
C ARG A 128 -7.01 15.93 -1.93
N GLN A 129 -7.40 14.76 -1.39
CA GLN A 129 -8.55 14.62 -0.52
C GLN A 129 -8.32 15.32 0.84
N ALA A 130 -7.12 15.19 1.41
CA ALA A 130 -6.77 15.82 2.68
C ALA A 130 -6.65 17.34 2.62
N LEU A 131 -6.35 17.91 1.44
CA LEU A 131 -6.23 19.35 1.21
C LEU A 131 -7.54 19.98 0.66
N ALA A 132 -8.54 19.18 0.32
CA ALA A 132 -9.84 19.69 -0.06
C ALA A 132 -10.48 20.34 1.17
N ASP A 133 -10.61 21.67 1.17
CA ASP A 133 -11.32 22.41 2.21
C ASP A 133 -12.80 21.97 2.24
N GLY A 134 -13.19 21.32 3.33
CA GLY A 134 -14.56 20.89 3.56
C GLY A 134 -14.69 20.11 4.86
N GLU A 135 -15.77 20.33 5.59
CA GLU A 135 -16.15 19.40 6.66
C GLU A 135 -16.32 17.99 6.04
N VAL A 136 -15.76 17.00 6.69
CA VAL A 136 -15.99 15.60 6.30
C VAL A 136 -17.46 15.31 6.56
N GLY A 137 -18.28 15.47 5.52
CA GLY A 137 -19.74 15.45 5.65
C GLY A 137 -20.34 14.06 5.82
N ALA A 138 -19.55 12.99 5.59
CA ALA A 138 -20.06 11.64 5.66
C ALA A 138 -18.99 10.61 6.03
N GLN A 139 -19.38 9.60 6.80
CA GLN A 139 -18.50 8.48 7.24
C GLN A 139 -17.78 7.81 6.06
N HIS A 140 -18.42 7.69 4.90
CA HIS A 140 -17.81 7.06 3.73
C HIS A 140 -16.62 7.85 3.14
N GLU A 141 -16.49 9.16 3.42
CA GLU A 141 -15.32 9.96 3.02
C GLU A 141 -14.12 9.65 3.93
N VAL A 142 -14.37 9.54 5.24
CA VAL A 142 -13.37 9.07 6.21
C VAL A 142 -12.89 7.69 5.85
N ASP A 143 -13.81 6.77 5.60
CA ASP A 143 -13.50 5.38 5.25
C ASP A 143 -12.70 5.29 3.94
N ARG A 144 -13.02 6.14 2.96
CA ARG A 144 -12.31 6.22 1.68
C ARG A 144 -10.88 6.74 1.87
N MET A 145 -10.70 7.78 2.70
CA MET A 145 -9.38 8.33 3.01
C MET A 145 -8.50 7.29 3.72
N PHE A 146 -9.06 6.58 4.70
CA PHE A 146 -8.35 5.48 5.36
C PHE A 146 -8.09 4.29 4.44
N ALA A 147 -8.98 3.97 3.51
CA ALA A 147 -8.77 2.92 2.51
C ALA A 147 -7.62 3.30 1.55
N THR A 148 -7.52 4.57 1.17
CA THR A 148 -6.44 5.09 0.33
C THR A 148 -5.08 4.98 1.07
N LEU A 149 -5.03 5.34 2.35
CA LEU A 149 -3.84 5.21 3.20
C LEU A 149 -3.43 3.76 3.43
N ARG A 150 -4.37 2.88 3.73
CA ARG A 150 -4.09 1.45 3.98
C ARG A 150 -3.63 0.73 2.72
N GLY A 151 -3.67 1.42 1.55
CA GLY A 151 -3.39 0.75 0.30
C GLY A 151 -4.32 -0.45 0.18
N ALA A 152 -5.64 -0.21 0.18
CA ALA A 152 -6.54 -1.21 -0.38
C ALA A 152 -5.94 -1.54 -1.74
N THR A 153 -5.22 -2.62 -1.78
CA THR A 153 -4.54 -3.11 -2.96
C THR A 153 -5.66 -3.23 -3.99
N ARG A 154 -5.70 -2.33 -4.98
CA ARG A 154 -6.18 -2.80 -6.27
C ARG A 154 -5.16 -3.88 -6.62
N HIS A 155 -5.45 -5.11 -6.19
CA HIS A 155 -4.80 -6.25 -6.76
C HIS A 155 -5.10 -6.12 -8.24
N THR A 156 -4.11 -5.77 -9.03
CA THR A 156 -4.16 -6.02 -10.46
C THR A 156 -4.46 -7.50 -10.54
N LEU A 157 -5.72 -7.79 -10.88
CA LEU A 157 -6.17 -9.18 -10.96
C LEU A 157 -5.19 -9.94 -11.84
N PRO A 158 -4.74 -11.13 -11.46
CA PRO A 158 -3.88 -11.97 -12.29
C PRO A 158 -4.47 -12.08 -13.69
N LYS A 159 -3.62 -12.13 -14.73
CA LYS A 159 -4.06 -12.28 -16.13
C LYS A 159 -5.16 -13.34 -16.23
N GLY A 160 -6.32 -12.93 -16.76
CA GLY A 160 -7.48 -13.78 -16.97
C GLY A 160 -8.47 -13.85 -15.79
N LEU A 161 -8.34 -13.00 -14.80
CA LEU A 161 -9.40 -12.67 -13.85
C LEU A 161 -9.90 -11.25 -14.17
N ASP A 162 -11.21 -11.04 -14.08
CA ASP A 162 -11.85 -9.74 -14.23
C ASP A 162 -12.59 -9.34 -12.94
N GLU A 163 -12.76 -8.03 -12.76
CA GLU A 163 -13.31 -7.46 -11.53
C GLU A 163 -14.80 -7.76 -11.35
N GLN A 164 -15.53 -7.80 -12.44
CA GLN A 164 -16.99 -8.08 -12.42
C GLN A 164 -17.25 -9.51 -11.95
N THR A 165 -16.54 -10.49 -12.51
CA THR A 165 -16.63 -11.89 -12.08
C THR A 165 -16.14 -12.09 -10.65
N LEU A 166 -15.10 -11.37 -10.22
CA LEU A 166 -14.62 -11.41 -8.83
C LEU A 166 -15.70 -10.93 -7.85
N HIS A 167 -16.38 -9.83 -8.16
CA HIS A 167 -17.49 -9.32 -7.35
C HIS A 167 -18.67 -10.32 -7.32
N ALA A 168 -18.99 -10.94 -8.45
CA ALA A 168 -20.05 -11.97 -8.50
C ALA A 168 -19.70 -13.19 -7.63
N VAL A 169 -18.44 -13.64 -7.66
CA VAL A 169 -17.97 -14.77 -6.83
C VAL A 169 -18.00 -14.41 -5.34
N LEU A 170 -17.60 -13.20 -4.96
CA LEU A 170 -17.67 -12.73 -3.57
C LEU A 170 -19.13 -12.64 -3.08
N ALA A 171 -20.00 -12.06 -3.90
CA ALA A 171 -21.45 -11.97 -3.58
C ALA A 171 -22.09 -13.36 -3.45
N ALA A 172 -21.67 -14.33 -4.28
CA ALA A 172 -22.16 -15.68 -4.22
C ALA A 172 -21.72 -16.44 -2.95
N LEU A 173 -20.51 -16.17 -2.43
CA LEU A 173 -20.03 -16.78 -1.19
C LEU A 173 -20.91 -16.40 0.00
N GLY A 174 -21.40 -15.14 0.09
CA GLY A 174 -22.22 -14.67 1.21
C GLY A 174 -21.53 -14.96 2.56
N ASP A 175 -22.32 -15.24 3.59
CA ASP A 175 -21.82 -15.59 4.93
C ASP A 175 -21.61 -17.11 5.12
N GLY A 176 -21.82 -17.90 4.08
CA GLY A 176 -21.75 -19.38 4.13
C GLY A 176 -20.59 -19.94 3.33
N GLY A 177 -20.18 -21.18 3.68
CA GLY A 177 -19.15 -21.91 2.93
C GLY A 177 -19.71 -22.54 1.64
N LEU A 178 -19.03 -22.38 0.53
CA LEU A 178 -19.39 -22.97 -0.76
C LEU A 178 -18.21 -23.67 -1.43
N SER A 179 -18.49 -24.75 -2.14
CA SER A 179 -17.52 -25.37 -3.03
C SER A 179 -17.40 -24.60 -4.36
N ALA A 180 -16.31 -24.85 -5.10
CA ALA A 180 -16.12 -24.27 -6.42
C ALA A 180 -17.24 -24.66 -7.42
N THR A 181 -17.87 -25.82 -7.23
CA THR A 181 -19.01 -26.27 -8.02
C THR A 181 -20.25 -25.41 -7.75
N GLU A 182 -20.56 -25.20 -6.47
CA GLU A 182 -21.71 -24.39 -6.04
C GLU A 182 -21.56 -22.91 -6.44
N VAL A 183 -20.34 -22.35 -6.29
CA VAL A 183 -20.05 -20.99 -6.76
C VAL A 183 -20.21 -20.90 -8.28
N GLY A 184 -19.69 -21.86 -9.03
CA GLY A 184 -19.86 -21.91 -10.48
C GLY A 184 -21.33 -21.93 -10.92
N GLN A 185 -22.18 -22.72 -10.25
CA GLN A 185 -23.62 -22.77 -10.49
C GLN A 185 -24.31 -21.43 -10.19
N ARG A 186 -23.96 -20.77 -9.09
CA ARG A 186 -24.58 -19.48 -8.70
C ARG A 186 -24.17 -18.32 -9.59
N THR A 187 -22.95 -18.33 -10.12
CA THR A 187 -22.38 -17.23 -10.90
C THR A 187 -22.44 -17.46 -12.41
N GLY A 188 -22.85 -18.65 -12.86
CA GLY A 188 -22.92 -18.99 -14.29
C GLY A 188 -21.55 -19.23 -14.94
N ILE A 189 -20.49 -19.44 -14.14
CA ILE A 189 -19.12 -19.71 -14.65
C ILE A 189 -18.74 -21.18 -14.45
N SER A 190 -17.72 -21.64 -15.19
CA SER A 190 -17.24 -23.02 -15.02
C SER A 190 -16.65 -23.26 -13.61
N ARG A 191 -16.74 -24.50 -13.10
CA ARG A 191 -16.09 -24.92 -11.84
C ARG A 191 -14.61 -24.55 -11.81
N VAL A 192 -13.91 -24.72 -12.95
CA VAL A 192 -12.47 -24.40 -13.05
C VAL A 192 -12.25 -22.89 -12.89
N THR A 193 -13.08 -22.09 -13.54
CA THR A 193 -13.04 -20.63 -13.40
C THR A 193 -13.37 -20.22 -11.96
N ALA A 194 -14.46 -20.72 -11.38
CA ALA A 194 -14.84 -20.43 -10.00
C ALA A 194 -13.70 -20.77 -9.02
N ARG A 195 -13.09 -21.95 -9.17
CA ARG A 195 -11.92 -22.35 -8.34
C ARG A 195 -10.79 -21.35 -8.44
N ARG A 196 -10.48 -20.84 -9.64
CA ARG A 196 -9.39 -19.89 -9.85
C ARG A 196 -9.64 -18.56 -9.12
N TYR A 197 -10.87 -18.05 -9.10
CA TYR A 197 -11.25 -16.87 -8.31
C TYR A 197 -11.22 -17.15 -6.80
N LEU A 198 -11.70 -18.30 -6.36
CA LEU A 198 -11.67 -18.70 -4.95
C LEU A 198 -10.25 -18.86 -4.42
N GLU A 199 -9.34 -19.48 -5.20
CA GLU A 199 -7.92 -19.59 -4.83
C GLU A 199 -7.25 -18.18 -4.77
N TYR A 200 -7.62 -17.29 -5.66
CA TYR A 200 -7.19 -15.90 -5.61
C TYR A 200 -7.69 -15.22 -4.32
N LEU A 201 -8.94 -15.39 -3.93
CA LEU A 201 -9.50 -14.84 -2.69
C LEU A 201 -8.79 -15.39 -1.46
N VAL A 202 -8.41 -16.67 -1.46
CA VAL A 202 -7.59 -17.27 -0.38
C VAL A 202 -6.20 -16.63 -0.35
N SER A 203 -5.55 -16.43 -1.50
CA SER A 203 -4.23 -15.78 -1.56
C SER A 203 -4.25 -14.30 -1.16
N ALA A 204 -5.43 -13.67 -1.21
CA ALA A 204 -5.69 -12.29 -0.82
C ALA A 204 -6.25 -12.16 0.61
N ASP A 205 -6.22 -13.22 1.42
CA ASP A 205 -6.75 -13.29 2.78
C ASP A 205 -8.24 -12.88 2.91
N ARG A 206 -9.02 -13.04 1.83
CA ARG A 206 -10.45 -12.73 1.76
C ARG A 206 -11.35 -13.96 1.84
N ALA A 207 -10.75 -15.15 1.84
CA ALA A 207 -11.44 -16.41 2.05
C ALA A 207 -10.48 -17.43 2.68
N VAL A 208 -11.05 -18.42 3.36
CA VAL A 208 -10.31 -19.57 3.90
C VAL A 208 -10.83 -20.87 3.30
N ARG A 209 -9.94 -21.86 3.19
CA ARG A 209 -10.30 -23.22 2.77
C ARG A 209 -10.65 -24.06 3.97
N ALA A 210 -11.72 -24.84 3.86
CA ALA A 210 -12.08 -25.86 4.82
C ALA A 210 -12.40 -27.18 4.09
N PRO A 211 -12.05 -28.34 4.65
CA PRO A 211 -12.53 -29.61 4.13
C PRO A 211 -13.99 -29.80 4.49
N ARG A 212 -14.81 -30.13 3.50
CA ARG A 212 -16.23 -30.49 3.72
C ARG A 212 -16.36 -32.00 3.66
N TYR A 213 -16.75 -32.57 4.79
CA TYR A 213 -17.01 -34.01 4.92
C TYR A 213 -18.52 -34.25 4.78
N GLY A 214 -18.95 -35.30 4.08
CA GLY A 214 -20.39 -35.63 4.01
C GLY A 214 -20.83 -36.44 2.79
N THR A 215 -19.97 -36.64 1.81
CA THR A 215 -20.24 -37.54 0.66
C THR A 215 -19.20 -38.65 0.59
N PRO A 216 -19.59 -39.91 0.17
CA PRO A 216 -18.63 -40.97 -0.10
C PRO A 216 -17.65 -40.52 -1.19
N GLY A 217 -16.35 -40.49 -0.91
CA GLY A 217 -15.31 -40.10 -1.85
C GLY A 217 -14.28 -39.12 -1.22
N ARG A 218 -13.49 -38.48 -2.08
CA ARG A 218 -12.49 -37.48 -1.65
C ARG A 218 -13.21 -36.25 -1.08
N PRO A 219 -12.80 -35.74 0.10
CA PRO A 219 -13.42 -34.54 0.69
C PRO A 219 -13.46 -33.36 -0.30
N GLU A 220 -14.60 -32.71 -0.39
CA GLU A 220 -14.76 -31.50 -1.19
C GLU A 220 -14.16 -30.29 -0.46
N VAL A 221 -13.51 -29.39 -1.19
CA VAL A 221 -12.99 -28.15 -0.61
C VAL A 221 -14.08 -27.10 -0.60
N GLU A 222 -14.37 -26.59 0.55
CA GLU A 222 -15.28 -25.46 0.81
C GLU A 222 -14.47 -24.19 1.04
N TYR A 223 -14.97 -23.07 0.54
CA TYR A 223 -14.39 -21.75 0.72
C TYR A 223 -15.35 -20.89 1.54
N ARG A 224 -14.84 -20.24 2.58
CA ARG A 224 -15.61 -19.33 3.45
C ARG A 224 -14.98 -17.95 3.43
N PRO A 225 -15.78 -16.86 3.40
CA PRO A 225 -15.23 -15.53 3.57
C PRO A 225 -14.57 -15.37 4.97
N THR A 226 -13.57 -14.50 5.04
CA THR A 226 -12.84 -14.17 6.28
C THR A 226 -13.56 -13.06 7.02
#